data_93d92d31c05b8d0b0e72213f0a90990c
#
_entry.id   93d92d31c05b8d0b0e72213f0a90990c
#
_cell.length_a   1.000
_cell.length_b   1.000
_cell.length_c   1.000
_cell.angle_alpha   90.00
_cell.angle_beta   90.00
_cell.angle_gamma   90.00
#
_symmetry.space_group_name_H-M   'P 1'
#
loop_
_entity.id
_entity.type
_entity.pdbx_description
1 polymer ?
#
loop_
_entity_poly.entity_id
_entity_poly.type
_entity_poly.pdbx_seq_one_letter_code
_entity_poly.pdbx_strand_id
1 'polypeptide(L)'
;MKLQINHIVKDEPWNRFGIRKAFIETDNVVGWAKKDDTIVIEVEHRPTYTFTKYAVSLNEAKRIEDKIVEYRKKQIEKEEQKKRELYGTPKNTYMPLYHVAF
;
A
#
# COMPACT_ATOMS: atom_id res chain seq x y z
N MET A 1 -5.74 0.94 3.46
CA MET A 1 -5.21 2.12 4.17
C MET A 1 -5.32 3.35 3.30
N LYS A 2 -5.87 4.40 3.84
CA LYS A 2 -5.96 5.68 3.14
C LYS A 2 -4.65 6.43 3.30
N LEU A 3 -4.05 6.82 2.20
CA LEU A 3 -2.72 7.43 2.20
C LEU A 3 -2.73 8.71 1.37
N GLN A 4 -2.14 9.77 1.93
CA GLN A 4 -1.94 11.01 1.19
C GLN A 4 -0.69 10.90 0.33
N ILE A 5 -0.83 11.27 -0.94
CA ILE A 5 0.27 11.26 -1.90
C ILE A 5 0.44 12.64 -2.52
N ASN A 6 1.64 12.92 -2.99
CA ASN A 6 1.95 14.13 -3.76
C ASN A 6 2.14 13.70 -5.21
N HIS A 7 1.22 14.10 -6.08
CA HIS A 7 1.30 13.71 -7.47
C HIS A 7 1.57 14.90 -8.37
N ILE A 8 2.16 14.61 -9.51
CA ILE A 8 2.55 15.62 -10.49
C ILE A 8 1.37 15.88 -11.41
N VAL A 9 1.03 17.14 -11.59
CA VAL A 9 -0.01 17.56 -12.54
C VAL A 9 0.60 18.52 -13.54
N LYS A 10 0.06 18.51 -14.75
CA LYS A 10 0.47 19.41 -15.81
C LYS A 10 -0.63 20.43 -16.05
N ASP A 11 -0.31 21.71 -15.92
CA ASP A 11 -1.26 22.79 -16.17
C ASP A 11 -1.20 23.19 -17.65
N GLU A 12 -2.31 23.03 -18.34
CA GLU A 12 -2.49 23.50 -19.70
C GLU A 12 -3.09 24.93 -19.64
N PRO A 13 -2.78 25.85 -20.56
CA PRO A 13 -1.91 25.68 -21.71
C PRO A 13 -0.43 26.00 -21.45
N TRP A 14 -0.10 26.31 -20.20
CA TRP A 14 1.23 26.84 -19.85
C TRP A 14 2.34 25.81 -19.87
N ASN A 15 2.00 24.53 -20.00
CA ASN A 15 2.95 23.43 -19.99
C ASN A 15 3.81 23.40 -18.73
N ARG A 16 3.20 23.77 -17.62
CA ARG A 16 3.86 23.78 -16.31
C ARG A 16 3.52 22.52 -15.54
N PHE A 17 4.47 22.08 -14.73
CA PHE A 17 4.26 20.96 -13.84
C PHE A 17 4.15 21.48 -12.41
N GLY A 18 3.18 20.99 -11.69
CA GLY A 18 2.97 21.31 -10.29
C GLY A 18 2.76 20.04 -9.49
N ILE A 19 2.76 20.20 -8.17
CA ILE A 19 2.52 19.10 -7.24
C ILE A 19 1.20 19.33 -6.55
N ARG A 20 0.34 18.33 -6.53
CA ARG A 20 -0.93 18.36 -5.81
C ARG A 20 -1.01 17.18 -4.86
N LYS A 21 -1.75 17.38 -3.78
CA LYS A 21 -2.00 16.34 -2.79
C LYS A 21 -3.30 15.62 -3.11
N ALA A 22 -3.28 14.31 -2.95
CA ALA A 22 -4.48 13.49 -3.12
C ALA A 22 -4.45 12.35 -2.11
N PHE A 23 -5.61 11.80 -1.81
CA PHE A 23 -5.71 10.61 -0.96
C PHE A 23 -6.06 9.41 -1.83
N ILE A 24 -5.36 8.33 -1.62
CA ILE A 24 -5.67 7.07 -2.29
C ILE A 24 -5.93 5.99 -1.26
N GLU A 25 -6.71 4.99 -1.65
CA GLU A 25 -6.86 3.77 -0.88
C GLU A 25 -5.84 2.78 -1.42
N THR A 26 -4.83 2.44 -0.61
CA THR A 26 -3.71 1.61 -1.08
C THR A 26 -4.14 0.21 -1.51
N ASP A 27 -5.24 -0.29 -0.94
CA ASP A 27 -5.79 -1.60 -1.33
C ASP A 27 -6.37 -1.59 -2.74
N ASN A 28 -6.66 -0.41 -3.28
CA ASN A 28 -7.23 -0.25 -4.61
C ASN A 28 -6.18 0.08 -5.67
N VAL A 29 -4.92 0.07 -5.32
CA VAL A 29 -3.83 0.25 -6.30
C VAL A 29 -3.71 -1.03 -7.11
N VAL A 30 -3.90 -0.90 -8.43
CA VAL A 30 -3.89 -2.06 -9.34
C VAL A 30 -2.68 -2.09 -10.26
N GLY A 31 -1.89 -1.02 -10.31
CA GLY A 31 -0.74 -1.01 -11.18
C GLY A 31 0.28 0.05 -10.82
N TRP A 32 1.52 -0.25 -11.16
CA TRP A 32 2.68 0.64 -11.05
C TRP A 32 3.43 0.55 -12.36
N ALA A 33 3.62 1.66 -13.02
CA ALA A 33 4.35 1.67 -14.28
C ALA A 33 5.40 2.76 -14.27
N LYS A 34 6.62 2.43 -14.62
CA LYS A 34 7.68 3.40 -14.75
C LYS A 34 7.58 4.08 -16.11
N LYS A 35 7.61 5.40 -16.11
CA LYS A 35 7.60 6.19 -17.34
C LYS A 35 8.60 7.33 -17.17
N ASP A 36 9.72 7.25 -17.88
CA ASP A 36 10.83 8.20 -17.76
C ASP A 36 11.29 8.33 -16.29
N ASP A 37 11.22 9.51 -15.72
CA ASP A 37 11.62 9.77 -14.33
C ASP A 37 10.46 9.71 -13.36
N THR A 38 9.32 9.19 -13.78
CA THR A 38 8.13 9.12 -12.95
C THR A 38 7.61 7.71 -12.85
N ILE A 39 6.79 7.49 -11.82
CA ILE A 39 6.02 6.27 -11.65
C ILE A 39 4.56 6.65 -11.78
N VAL A 40 3.83 5.92 -12.61
CA VAL A 40 2.38 6.10 -12.74
C VAL A 40 1.70 5.05 -11.89
N ILE A 41 0.90 5.50 -10.93
CA ILE A 41 0.13 4.63 -10.04
C ILE A 41 -1.30 4.63 -10.54
N GLU A 42 -1.84 3.45 -10.79
CA GLU A 42 -3.22 3.29 -11.21
C GLU A 42 -4.07 2.82 -10.04
N VAL A 43 -5.13 3.55 -9.75
CA VAL A 43 -6.03 3.27 -8.62
C VAL A 43 -7.43 3.03 -9.14
N GLU A 44 -8.03 1.92 -8.71
CA GLU A 44 -9.40 1.58 -9.06
C GLU A 44 -10.38 2.24 -8.08
N HIS A 45 -11.46 2.80 -8.60
CA HIS A 45 -12.54 3.38 -7.78
C HIS A 45 -13.75 2.47 -7.82
N ARG A 46 -14.22 2.08 -6.65
CA ARG A 46 -15.40 1.25 -6.49
C ARG A 46 -16.54 2.07 -5.88
N PRO A 47 -17.79 1.80 -6.22
CA PRO A 47 -18.27 0.71 -7.05
C PRO A 47 -18.31 1.00 -8.55
N THR A 48 -17.83 2.16 -8.98
CA THR A 48 -17.93 2.59 -10.38
C THR A 48 -16.98 1.85 -11.31
N TYR A 49 -15.95 1.20 -10.78
CA TYR A 49 -14.91 0.49 -11.52
C TYR A 49 -14.23 1.38 -12.55
N THR A 50 -14.03 2.64 -12.17
CA THR A 50 -13.23 3.58 -12.95
C THR A 50 -11.82 3.62 -12.40
N PHE A 51 -10.89 4.11 -13.21
CA PHE A 51 -9.48 4.13 -12.85
C PHE A 51 -8.94 5.55 -12.91
N THR A 52 -8.08 5.91 -11.97
CA THR A 52 -7.36 7.18 -11.98
C THR A 52 -5.87 6.87 -11.97
N LYS A 53 -5.13 7.58 -12.80
CA LYS A 53 -3.68 7.46 -12.87
C LYS A 53 -3.04 8.67 -12.22
N TYR A 54 -2.10 8.42 -11.31
CA TYR A 54 -1.35 9.47 -10.63
C TYR A 54 0.12 9.32 -11.00
N ALA A 55 0.72 10.39 -11.51
CA ALA A 55 2.15 10.42 -11.78
C ALA A 55 2.87 10.96 -10.56
N VAL A 56 3.85 10.24 -10.05
CA VAL A 56 4.61 10.64 -8.88
C VAL A 56 6.11 10.56 -9.18
N SER A 57 6.92 11.32 -8.46
CA SER A 57 8.36 11.23 -8.59
C SER A 57 8.86 9.88 -8.07
N LEU A 58 10.07 9.49 -8.44
CA LEU A 58 10.66 8.25 -7.96
C LEU A 58 10.77 8.24 -6.43
N ASN A 59 11.14 9.36 -5.83
CA ASN A 59 11.23 9.46 -4.37
C ASN A 59 9.86 9.31 -3.71
N GLU A 60 8.84 9.92 -4.28
CA GLU A 60 7.48 9.81 -3.75
C GLU A 60 6.95 8.37 -3.90
N ALA A 61 7.24 7.73 -5.02
CA ALA A 61 6.84 6.34 -5.23
C ALA A 61 7.47 5.42 -4.18
N LYS A 62 8.74 5.65 -3.86
CA LYS A 62 9.42 4.88 -2.82
C LYS A 62 8.80 5.12 -1.45
N ARG A 63 8.48 6.37 -1.13
CA ARG A 63 7.80 6.70 0.13
C ARG A 63 6.46 5.98 0.25
N ILE A 64 5.69 5.98 -0.82
CA ILE A 64 4.38 5.33 -0.87
C ILE A 64 4.55 3.81 -0.67
N GLU A 65 5.48 3.21 -1.37
CA GLU A 65 5.77 1.78 -1.25
C GLU A 65 6.17 1.41 0.17
N ASP A 66 7.06 2.19 0.78
CA ASP A 66 7.50 1.96 2.15
C ASP A 66 6.32 2.03 3.14
N LYS A 67 5.41 2.97 2.93
CA LYS A 67 4.21 3.09 3.77
C LYS A 67 3.28 1.89 3.62
N ILE A 68 3.12 1.39 2.41
CA ILE A 68 2.31 0.21 2.15
C ILE A 68 2.92 -1.02 2.83
N VAL A 69 4.22 -1.20 2.69
CA VAL A 69 4.94 -2.32 3.31
C VAL A 69 4.81 -2.26 4.83
N GLU A 70 5.00 -1.08 5.41
CA GLU A 70 4.89 -0.87 6.86
C GLU A 70 3.49 -1.21 7.35
N TYR A 71 2.46 -0.78 6.63
CA TYR A 71 1.08 -1.07 6.98
C TYR A 71 0.80 -2.57 6.94
N ARG A 72 1.24 -3.26 5.90
CA ARG A 72 1.06 -4.71 5.76
C ARG A 72 1.74 -5.48 6.89
N LYS A 73 2.92 -5.06 7.28
CA LYS A 73 3.63 -5.64 8.42
C LYS A 73 2.82 -5.55 9.69
N LYS A 74 2.26 -4.38 9.97
CA LYS A 74 1.43 -4.17 11.15
C LYS A 74 0.19 -5.05 11.15
N GLN A 75 -0.42 -5.24 9.99
CA GLN A 75 -1.60 -6.11 9.86
C GLN A 75 -1.24 -7.57 10.14
N ILE A 76 -0.13 -8.03 9.65
CA ILE A 76 0.34 -9.40 9.90
C ILE A 76 0.59 -9.61 11.40
N GLU A 77 1.24 -8.67 12.05
CA GLU A 77 1.49 -8.72 13.49
C GLU A 77 0.19 -8.80 14.30
N LYS A 78 -0.80 -8.00 13.93
CA LYS A 78 -2.11 -8.01 14.58
C LYS A 78 -2.81 -9.35 14.41
N GLU A 79 -2.75 -9.92 13.24
CA GLU A 79 -3.36 -11.22 12.98
C GLU A 79 -2.71 -12.32 13.80
N GLU A 80 -1.40 -12.32 13.89
CA GLU A 80 -0.67 -13.28 14.70
C GLU A 80 -1.03 -13.18 16.17
N GLN A 81 -1.08 -11.97 16.70
CA GLN A 81 -1.47 -11.74 18.08
C GLN A 81 -2.89 -12.20 18.34
N LYS A 82 -3.80 -11.91 17.42
CA LYS A 82 -5.20 -12.31 17.53
C LYS A 82 -5.32 -13.83 17.54
N LYS A 83 -4.56 -14.53 16.74
CA LYS A 83 -4.54 -15.99 16.75
C LYS A 83 -4.08 -16.54 18.08
N ARG A 84 -3.05 -15.95 18.67
CA ARG A 84 -2.59 -16.35 20.01
C ARG A 84 -3.67 -16.21 21.06
N GLU A 85 -4.41 -15.12 21.00
CA GLU A 85 -5.49 -14.87 21.94
C GLU A 85 -6.64 -15.86 21.78
N LEU A 86 -7.00 -16.18 20.54
CA LEU A 86 -8.12 -17.07 20.23
C LEU A 86 -7.84 -18.52 20.57
N TYR A 87 -6.63 -18.98 20.33
CA TYR A 87 -6.26 -20.40 20.47
C TYR A 87 -5.46 -20.69 21.73
N GLY A 88 -5.27 -19.67 22.53
CA GLY A 88 -4.42 -19.77 23.70
C GLY A 88 -2.96 -19.80 23.34
N THR A 89 -2.12 -19.64 24.33
CA THR A 89 -0.69 -19.71 24.11
C THR A 89 -0.30 -21.17 24.05
N PRO A 90 0.25 -21.63 22.97
CA PRO A 90 0.86 -22.96 22.93
C PRO A 90 2.11 -22.85 23.77
N LYS A 91 2.13 -23.49 24.77
CA LYS A 91 3.30 -23.38 25.60
C LYS A 91 4.34 -24.38 25.24
N ASN A 92 3.55 -23.97 24.85
CA ASN A 92 4.17 -24.59 24.48
C ASN A 92 4.34 -25.20 24.09
N THR A 93 4.26 -25.50 24.12
CA THR A 93 4.51 -25.98 23.47
C THR A 93 4.57 -26.37 22.88
N TYR A 94 4.49 -26.82 23.02
CA TYR A 94 4.83 -27.39 22.21
C TYR A 94 4.85 -27.43 21.43
N MET A 95 4.83 -27.63 21.47
CA MET A 95 4.98 -27.89 20.61
C MET A 95 5.01 -28.26 20.05
N PRO A 96 5.02 -28.86 20.36
CA PRO A 96 5.21 -29.44 19.55
C PRO A 96 4.92 -29.84 19.00
N LEU A 97 4.71 -30.31 19.21
CA LEU A 97 4.71 -30.84 18.46
C LEU A 97 4.47 -30.85 17.73
N TYR A 98 4.40 -31.22 18.10
CA TYR A 98 4.46 -31.45 17.27
C TYR A 98 4.44 -30.98 16.52
N HIS A 99 4.23 -30.95 16.75
CA HIS A 99 4.48 -30.73 15.98
C HIS A 99 4.39 -30.21 15.34
N VAL A 100 4.22 -30.06 15.66
CA VAL A 100 4.35 -29.83 15.01
C VAL A 100 4.25 -29.40 14.35
N ALA A 101 4.00 -29.37 14.53
CA ALA A 101 4.19 -29.21 13.99
C ALA A 101 4.10 -28.78 13.53
N PHE A 102 4.00 -28.99 13.75
CA PHE A 102 4.25 -28.89 13.29
C PHE A 102 4.39 -28.65 12.57
#